data_ca6b0e4ad1cdb7b986e7252dda6d29c5
#
_entry.id   ca6b0e4ad1cdb7b986e7252dda6d29c5
#
_cell.length_a   1.000
_cell.length_b   1.000
_cell.length_c   1.000
_cell.angle_alpha   90.00
_cell.angle_beta   90.00
_cell.angle_gamma   90.00
#
_symmetry.space_group_name_H-M   'P 1'
#
loop_
_entity.id
_entity.type
_entity.pdbx_description
1 polymer ?
#
loop_
_entity_poly.entity_id
_entity_poly.type
_entity_poly.pdbx_seq_one_letter_code
_entity_poly.pdbx_strand_id
1 'polypeptide(L)'
;MEIPTLPLYGRLRAVLAADSVIGGRLDRLLGGLYVDLGKGDHRGSVFLAGTGRSGTTWLSDVVNHRGVYRYVFEPFHPGKVEAFAHFRPRQYLRPEDRREEFLGPARRVITGGLRDPWIDRFHRGFLPRRRLIKDIRANLLLGWIKANFPGMPIILLLRHPCAVVASRLALGWKDNLFETMEQEDLVEDFLLPMETRIRAASDGFERHLFLWCIDNYVPLRQFGLGEIHLAFYENLLAHPKEELRRLFASLGEDFDDRAYRNLERPSPLSRNEAPENPSVDGWRRQVTGRRLEGAVEILNLFGLDRVYGEGTMPDPSGAYALMGGARG
;
A
#
# COMPACT_ATOMS: atom_id res chain seq x y z
N MET A 1 -3.13 28.75 24.16
CA MET A 1 -3.74 29.69 23.19
C MET A 1 -4.38 28.83 22.11
N GLU A 2 -5.67 28.52 22.30
CA GLU A 2 -6.44 27.68 21.37
C GLU A 2 -6.74 28.51 20.12
N ILE A 3 -6.28 28.04 18.97
CA ILE A 3 -6.62 28.62 17.68
C ILE A 3 -8.03 28.14 17.33
N PRO A 4 -9.01 29.02 17.08
CA PRO A 4 -10.37 28.60 16.75
C PRO A 4 -10.35 27.81 15.42
N THR A 5 -10.87 26.61 15.45
CA THR A 5 -11.17 25.84 14.24
C THR A 5 -12.20 26.60 13.44
N LEU A 6 -11.83 27.09 12.27
CA LEU A 6 -12.69 27.86 11.36
C LEU A 6 -13.86 26.98 10.85
N PRO A 7 -15.08 27.11 11.42
CA PRO A 7 -16.24 26.36 10.95
C PRO A 7 -16.74 26.84 9.58
N LEU A 8 -16.32 28.04 9.14
CA LEU A 8 -16.74 28.63 7.87
C LEU A 8 -16.22 27.91 6.64
N TYR A 9 -14.96 27.42 6.66
CA TYR A 9 -14.35 26.77 5.52
C TYR A 9 -14.94 25.38 5.23
N GLY A 10 -15.25 24.61 6.27
CA GLY A 10 -15.96 23.34 6.15
C GLY A 10 -17.38 23.48 5.59
N ARG A 11 -18.08 24.56 6.00
CA ARG A 11 -19.42 24.89 5.49
C ARG A 11 -19.38 25.42 4.05
N LEU A 12 -18.42 26.28 3.72
CA LEU A 12 -18.24 26.77 2.35
C LEU A 12 -17.94 25.63 1.38
N ARG A 13 -17.13 24.66 1.80
CA ARG A 13 -16.78 23.47 1.01
C ARG A 13 -17.96 22.52 0.82
N ALA A 14 -18.80 22.35 1.84
CA ALA A 14 -20.01 21.51 1.76
C ALA A 14 -21.07 22.14 0.84
N VAL A 15 -21.20 23.46 0.83
CA VAL A 15 -22.13 24.18 -0.07
C VAL A 15 -21.63 24.17 -1.52
N LEU A 16 -20.32 24.27 -1.73
CA LEU A 16 -19.71 24.25 -3.08
C LEU A 16 -19.61 22.83 -3.66
N ALA A 17 -19.61 21.79 -2.85
CA ALA A 17 -19.61 20.39 -3.29
C ALA A 17 -20.98 19.89 -3.76
N ALA A 18 -22.04 20.64 -3.50
CA ALA A 18 -23.41 20.29 -3.92
C ALA A 18 -23.67 20.54 -5.41
N ASP A 19 -22.86 21.40 -6.08
CA ASP A 19 -22.94 21.63 -7.53
C ASP A 19 -21.87 20.83 -8.28
N SER A 20 -22.28 19.76 -8.94
CA SER A 20 -21.43 18.67 -9.42
C SER A 20 -20.36 19.01 -10.47
N VAL A 21 -20.42 20.13 -11.16
CA VAL A 21 -19.45 20.53 -12.21
C VAL A 21 -18.51 21.63 -11.74
N ILE A 22 -19.01 22.61 -11.00
CA ILE A 22 -18.23 23.73 -10.47
C ILE A 22 -17.44 23.28 -9.24
N GLY A 23 -18.03 22.43 -8.38
CA GLY A 23 -17.38 21.84 -7.22
C GLY A 23 -16.13 21.00 -7.55
N GLY A 24 -16.17 20.21 -8.62
CA GLY A 24 -15.03 19.40 -9.05
C GLY A 24 -13.84 20.20 -9.63
N ARG A 25 -14.09 21.43 -10.13
CA ARG A 25 -13.02 22.36 -10.58
C ARG A 25 -12.45 23.14 -9.41
N LEU A 26 -13.31 23.59 -8.49
CA LEU A 26 -12.87 24.29 -7.28
C LEU A 26 -12.15 23.37 -6.29
N ASP A 27 -12.60 22.12 -6.13
CA ASP A 27 -11.91 21.11 -5.32
C ASP A 27 -10.50 20.78 -5.87
N ARG A 28 -10.31 20.82 -7.20
CA ARG A 28 -8.98 20.69 -7.83
C ARG A 28 -8.11 21.93 -7.61
N LEU A 29 -8.68 23.12 -7.61
CA LEU A 29 -7.98 24.39 -7.34
C LEU A 29 -7.67 24.58 -5.84
N LEU A 30 -8.60 24.25 -4.97
CA LEU A 30 -8.46 24.39 -3.52
C LEU A 30 -7.78 23.19 -2.85
N GLY A 31 -7.86 21.99 -3.44
CA GLY A 31 -7.17 20.79 -2.97
C GLY A 31 -5.64 20.89 -2.99
N GLY A 32 -5.10 21.81 -3.81
CA GLY A 32 -3.67 22.15 -3.82
C GLY A 32 -3.24 23.21 -2.77
N LEU A 33 -4.19 23.83 -2.08
CA LEU A 33 -3.90 24.87 -1.08
C LEU A 33 -3.85 24.27 0.32
N TYR A 34 -2.67 23.85 0.74
CA TYR A 34 -2.41 23.40 2.12
C TYR A 34 -1.01 23.86 2.56
N VAL A 35 -0.81 23.93 3.86
CA VAL A 35 0.50 24.17 4.48
C VAL A 35 0.86 22.92 5.26
N ASP A 36 1.88 22.19 4.78
CA ASP A 36 2.42 21.01 5.48
C ASP A 36 3.28 21.49 6.66
N LEU A 37 2.71 21.45 7.87
CA LEU A 37 3.39 21.88 9.09
C LEU A 37 4.50 20.91 9.55
N GLY A 38 4.53 19.68 9.02
CA GLY A 38 5.55 18.67 9.28
C GLY A 38 6.66 18.63 8.22
N LYS A 39 6.69 19.59 7.28
CA LYS A 39 7.68 19.60 6.21
C LYS A 39 9.12 19.58 6.74
N GLY A 40 9.94 18.72 6.15
CA GLY A 40 11.35 18.55 6.50
C GLY A 40 11.64 17.32 7.39
N ASP A 41 10.68 16.87 8.20
CA ASP A 41 10.86 15.70 9.07
C ASP A 41 10.17 14.45 8.51
N HIS A 42 10.96 13.41 8.20
CA HIS A 42 10.44 12.13 7.73
C HIS A 42 9.74 11.31 8.85
N ARG A 43 10.06 11.54 10.12
CA ARG A 43 9.44 10.84 11.26
C ARG A 43 7.96 11.16 11.41
N GLY A 44 7.52 12.32 10.90
CA GLY A 44 6.13 12.68 10.77
C GLY A 44 5.39 11.97 9.63
N SER A 45 6.03 11.05 8.90
CA SER A 45 5.43 10.29 7.82
C SER A 45 5.15 8.85 8.25
N VAL A 46 4.07 8.28 7.69
CA VAL A 46 3.74 6.85 7.75
C VAL A 46 3.72 6.33 6.32
N PHE A 47 4.38 5.21 6.07
CA PHE A 47 4.37 4.56 4.76
C PHE A 47 3.41 3.37 4.78
N LEU A 48 2.37 3.42 3.96
CA LEU A 48 1.42 2.33 3.75
C LEU A 48 1.67 1.68 2.40
N ALA A 49 2.23 0.50 2.42
CA ALA A 49 2.48 -0.34 1.26
C ALA A 49 1.49 -1.50 1.17
N GLY A 50 1.37 -2.06 0.01
CA GLY A 50 0.63 -3.27 -0.28
C GLY A 50 0.43 -3.41 -1.79
N THR A 51 0.15 -4.60 -2.26
CA THR A 51 -0.07 -4.81 -3.70
C THR A 51 -1.35 -4.10 -4.16
N GLY A 52 -1.39 -3.63 -5.41
CA GLY A 52 -2.63 -3.08 -5.97
C GLY A 52 -3.79 -4.09 -5.83
N ARG A 53 -4.96 -3.63 -5.40
CA ARG A 53 -6.17 -4.41 -5.08
C ARG A 53 -6.16 -5.11 -3.71
N SER A 54 -5.20 -4.83 -2.84
CA SER A 54 -5.20 -5.36 -1.47
C SER A 54 -6.00 -4.53 -0.46
N GLY A 55 -6.60 -3.40 -0.85
CA GLY A 55 -7.40 -2.57 0.06
C GLY A 55 -6.63 -1.40 0.69
N THR A 56 -5.46 -1.06 0.18
CA THR A 56 -4.62 0.04 0.71
C THR A 56 -5.33 1.39 0.72
N THR A 57 -6.18 1.70 -0.26
CA THR A 57 -6.95 2.95 -0.30
C THR A 57 -7.97 3.01 0.84
N TRP A 58 -8.69 1.92 1.08
CA TRP A 58 -9.62 1.78 2.20
C TRP A 58 -8.90 1.91 3.57
N LEU A 59 -7.76 1.23 3.73
CA LEU A 59 -6.98 1.35 4.98
C LEU A 59 -6.41 2.76 5.16
N SER A 60 -6.07 3.47 4.07
CA SER A 60 -5.65 4.87 4.16
C SER A 60 -6.73 5.78 4.74
N ASP A 61 -7.99 5.58 4.34
CA ASP A 61 -9.12 6.37 4.85
C ASP A 61 -9.37 6.08 6.35
N VAL A 62 -9.11 4.83 6.78
CA VAL A 62 -9.18 4.42 8.19
C VAL A 62 -8.06 5.07 9.00
N VAL A 63 -6.82 4.96 8.55
CA VAL A 63 -5.66 5.58 9.23
C VAL A 63 -5.83 7.09 9.32
N ASN A 64 -6.28 7.72 8.25
CA ASN A 64 -6.48 9.17 8.21
C ASN A 64 -7.90 9.63 8.62
N HIS A 65 -8.60 8.85 9.47
CA HIS A 65 -9.98 9.16 9.88
C HIS A 65 -10.15 10.53 10.56
N ARG A 66 -9.08 11.05 11.18
CA ARG A 66 -9.04 12.39 11.81
C ARG A 66 -8.67 13.50 10.83
N GLY A 67 -8.24 13.18 9.61
CA GLY A 67 -7.80 14.16 8.61
C GLY A 67 -6.52 14.93 8.99
N VAL A 68 -5.69 14.38 9.88
CA VAL A 68 -4.46 15.01 10.36
C VAL A 68 -3.26 14.79 9.44
N TYR A 69 -3.37 13.78 8.55
CA TYR A 69 -2.33 13.46 7.60
C TYR A 69 -2.55 14.19 6.26
N ARG A 70 -1.47 14.73 5.69
CA ARG A 70 -1.43 14.93 4.25
C ARG A 70 -1.49 13.56 3.58
N TYR A 71 -2.53 13.31 2.78
CA TYR A 71 -2.62 12.07 2.03
C TYR A 71 -1.79 12.17 0.76
N VAL A 72 -0.73 11.38 0.68
CA VAL A 72 0.23 11.32 -0.43
C VAL A 72 -0.05 10.05 -1.23
N PHE A 73 -0.67 10.21 -2.41
CA PHE A 73 -1.20 9.11 -3.20
C PHE A 73 -0.21 8.63 -4.25
N GLU A 74 0.26 7.39 -4.15
CA GLU A 74 1.08 6.64 -5.11
C GLU A 74 2.21 7.47 -5.75
N PRO A 75 3.11 8.05 -4.94
CA PRO A 75 4.15 8.94 -5.46
C PRO A 75 5.20 8.21 -6.30
N PHE A 76 5.46 6.91 -6.06
CA PHE A 76 6.45 6.11 -6.80
C PHE A 76 5.90 5.59 -8.13
N HIS A 77 5.04 6.39 -8.80
CA HIS A 77 4.46 6.03 -10.08
C HIS A 77 5.24 6.64 -11.25
N PRO A 78 6.08 5.88 -11.99
CA PRO A 78 6.96 6.43 -13.02
C PRO A 78 6.23 7.10 -14.18
N GLY A 79 5.03 6.64 -14.52
CA GLY A 79 4.23 7.21 -15.61
C GLY A 79 3.31 8.37 -15.20
N LYS A 80 3.32 8.83 -13.94
CA LYS A 80 2.43 9.88 -13.43
C LYS A 80 3.15 10.99 -12.70
N VAL A 81 4.28 10.70 -12.09
CA VAL A 81 5.06 11.64 -11.28
C VAL A 81 6.43 11.80 -11.93
N GLU A 82 6.67 12.95 -12.54
CA GLU A 82 7.88 13.23 -13.31
C GLU A 82 9.17 12.96 -12.51
N ALA A 83 9.19 13.33 -11.23
CA ALA A 83 10.33 13.07 -10.35
C ALA A 83 10.70 11.59 -10.20
N PHE A 84 9.81 10.68 -10.57
CA PHE A 84 9.99 9.22 -10.53
C PHE A 84 10.00 8.57 -11.93
N ALA A 85 10.07 9.35 -13.02
CA ALA A 85 10.00 8.84 -14.38
C ALA A 85 11.10 7.83 -14.73
N HIS A 86 12.23 7.89 -14.04
CA HIS A 86 13.38 6.99 -14.23
C HIS A 86 13.29 5.71 -13.36
N PHE A 87 12.32 5.61 -12.42
CA PHE A 87 12.07 4.39 -11.69
C PHE A 87 11.40 3.35 -12.60
N ARG A 88 11.72 2.10 -12.37
CA ARG A 88 10.94 0.99 -12.96
C ARG A 88 9.63 0.78 -12.19
N PRO A 89 8.58 0.30 -12.81
CA PRO A 89 7.47 -0.29 -12.05
C PRO A 89 8.00 -1.40 -11.15
N ARG A 90 7.65 -1.37 -9.85
CA ARG A 90 8.23 -2.29 -8.85
C ARG A 90 9.75 -2.20 -8.78
N GLN A 91 10.30 -1.00 -8.73
CA GLN A 91 11.73 -0.79 -8.53
C GLN A 91 12.19 -1.51 -7.25
N TYR A 92 13.24 -2.32 -7.38
CA TYR A 92 14.02 -2.82 -6.27
C TYR A 92 15.30 -1.99 -6.12
N LEU A 93 15.68 -1.70 -4.89
CA LEU A 93 16.98 -1.13 -4.52
C LEU A 93 17.46 -1.82 -3.24
N ARG A 94 18.73 -2.18 -3.20
CA ARG A 94 19.37 -2.71 -1.99
C ARG A 94 19.33 -1.66 -0.88
N PRO A 95 19.19 -2.04 0.39
CA PRO A 95 19.08 -1.10 1.52
C PRO A 95 20.20 -0.07 1.63
N GLU A 96 21.40 -0.42 1.19
CA GLU A 96 22.60 0.43 1.18
C GLU A 96 22.72 1.39 -0.01
N ASP A 97 21.86 1.28 -1.01
CA ASP A 97 21.88 2.19 -2.17
C ASP A 97 21.66 3.64 -1.73
N ARG A 98 22.56 4.52 -2.14
CA ARG A 98 22.56 5.95 -1.80
C ARG A 98 22.60 6.84 -3.03
N ARG A 99 22.36 6.28 -4.22
CA ARG A 99 22.32 7.07 -5.46
C ARG A 99 21.31 8.18 -5.35
N GLU A 100 21.76 9.43 -5.54
CA GLU A 100 20.94 10.63 -5.33
C GLU A 100 19.77 10.70 -6.32
N GLU A 101 19.91 10.11 -7.49
CA GLU A 101 18.82 10.01 -8.48
C GLU A 101 17.57 9.32 -7.93
N PHE A 102 17.72 8.31 -7.06
CA PHE A 102 16.63 7.64 -6.37
C PHE A 102 16.30 8.29 -5.02
N LEU A 103 17.33 8.65 -4.26
CA LEU A 103 17.18 9.15 -2.91
C LEU A 103 16.59 10.57 -2.87
N GLY A 104 16.97 11.43 -3.81
CA GLY A 104 16.50 12.81 -3.89
C GLY A 104 14.97 12.92 -4.04
N PRO A 105 14.36 12.30 -5.06
CA PRO A 105 12.91 12.28 -5.22
C PRO A 105 12.18 11.66 -4.01
N ALA A 106 12.67 10.52 -3.49
CA ALA A 106 12.08 9.86 -2.34
C ALA A 106 12.13 10.75 -1.09
N ARG A 107 13.27 11.40 -0.83
CA ARG A 107 13.43 12.36 0.27
C ARG A 107 12.41 13.49 0.16
N ARG A 108 12.25 14.08 -1.03
CA ARG A 108 11.27 15.16 -1.26
C ARG A 108 9.83 14.73 -0.97
N VAL A 109 9.44 13.51 -1.34
CA VAL A 109 8.11 12.96 -1.02
C VAL A 109 7.97 12.74 0.48
N ILE A 110 8.91 12.00 1.06
CA ILE A 110 8.83 11.51 2.45
C ILE A 110 8.91 12.67 3.44
N THR A 111 9.66 13.73 3.12
CA THR A 111 9.75 14.94 3.96
C THR A 111 8.73 16.03 3.61
N GLY A 112 7.80 15.77 2.67
CA GLY A 112 6.75 16.73 2.29
C GLY A 112 7.22 17.85 1.34
N GLY A 113 8.42 17.74 0.78
CA GLY A 113 8.98 18.74 -0.15
C GLY A 113 8.45 18.65 -1.58
N LEU A 114 7.83 17.53 -1.97
CA LEU A 114 7.26 17.35 -3.30
C LEU A 114 5.75 17.63 -3.26
N ARG A 115 5.30 18.51 -4.18
CA ARG A 115 3.89 18.74 -4.49
C ARG A 115 3.66 18.36 -5.94
N ASP A 116 2.59 17.65 -6.21
CA ASP A 116 2.28 17.17 -7.54
C ASP A 116 0.77 16.90 -7.64
N PRO A 117 0.09 17.23 -8.75
CA PRO A 117 -1.36 17.02 -8.92
C PRO A 117 -1.81 15.57 -8.79
N TRP A 118 -0.95 14.61 -9.14
CA TRP A 118 -1.24 13.19 -8.94
C TRP A 118 -1.12 12.79 -7.48
N ILE A 119 -0.05 13.20 -6.82
CA ILE A 119 0.25 12.87 -5.41
C ILE A 119 -0.80 13.45 -4.48
N ASP A 120 -1.22 14.71 -4.69
CA ASP A 120 -2.13 15.44 -3.81
C ASP A 120 -3.61 15.35 -4.23
N ARG A 121 -3.93 14.57 -5.28
CA ARG A 121 -5.27 14.50 -5.89
C ARG A 121 -6.41 14.15 -4.92
N PHE A 122 -6.12 13.47 -3.84
CA PHE A 122 -7.07 13.05 -2.82
C PHE A 122 -6.85 13.72 -1.48
N HIS A 123 -5.85 14.59 -1.37
CA HIS A 123 -5.61 15.33 -0.14
C HIS A 123 -6.70 16.38 0.09
N ARG A 124 -7.22 16.45 1.31
CA ARG A 124 -8.34 17.34 1.68
C ARG A 124 -8.08 18.20 2.91
N GLY A 125 -6.96 18.00 3.61
CA GLY A 125 -6.61 18.78 4.80
C GLY A 125 -5.97 20.13 4.46
N PHE A 126 -6.21 21.17 5.26
CA PHE A 126 -5.59 22.47 5.04
C PHE A 126 -4.26 22.64 5.80
N LEU A 127 -4.16 22.09 7.00
CA LEU A 127 -2.97 22.18 7.86
C LEU A 127 -2.53 20.80 8.36
N PRO A 128 -2.11 19.88 7.47
CA PRO A 128 -1.61 18.59 7.89
C PRO A 128 -0.30 18.76 8.68
N ARG A 129 -0.15 17.94 9.73
CA ARG A 129 1.07 17.90 10.56
C ARG A 129 1.92 16.65 10.28
N ARG A 130 1.32 15.66 9.68
CA ARG A 130 1.91 14.36 9.36
C ARG A 130 1.59 13.98 7.91
N ARG A 131 2.24 12.97 7.38
CA ARG A 131 2.00 12.47 6.03
C ARG A 131 1.66 10.99 6.06
N LEU A 132 0.65 10.59 5.31
CA LEU A 132 0.35 9.20 5.01
C LEU A 132 0.67 8.95 3.54
N ILE A 133 1.78 8.27 3.30
CA ILE A 133 2.27 7.92 1.98
C ILE A 133 1.73 6.54 1.65
N LYS A 134 0.81 6.46 0.70
CA LYS A 134 0.23 5.20 0.24
C LYS A 134 0.78 4.87 -1.14
N ASP A 135 1.43 3.72 -1.27
CA ASP A 135 1.92 3.26 -2.57
C ASP A 135 1.69 1.76 -2.78
N ILE A 136 1.37 1.39 -4.04
CA ILE A 136 1.11 0.01 -4.45
C ILE A 136 2.21 -0.56 -5.35
N ARG A 137 3.29 0.21 -5.56
CA ARG A 137 4.42 -0.12 -6.43
C ARG A 137 5.75 -0.15 -5.69
N ALA A 138 5.75 0.31 -4.44
CA ALA A 138 6.97 0.50 -3.65
C ALA A 138 7.27 -0.66 -2.69
N ASN A 139 6.58 -1.80 -2.81
CA ASN A 139 6.79 -2.95 -1.91
C ASN A 139 8.26 -3.41 -1.91
N LEU A 140 8.90 -3.43 -3.09
CA LEU A 140 10.29 -3.86 -3.23
C LEU A 140 11.30 -2.79 -2.78
N LEU A 141 10.83 -1.57 -2.52
CA LEU A 141 11.65 -0.47 -1.98
C LEU A 141 11.63 -0.39 -0.46
N LEU A 142 10.82 -1.20 0.23
CA LEU A 142 10.58 -0.99 1.68
C LEU A 142 11.85 -1.14 2.52
N GLY A 143 12.72 -2.11 2.23
CA GLY A 143 14.01 -2.25 2.91
C GLY A 143 14.91 -1.02 2.70
N TRP A 144 14.98 -0.54 1.47
CA TRP A 144 15.71 0.66 1.11
C TRP A 144 15.12 1.92 1.77
N ILE A 145 13.79 2.06 1.79
CA ILE A 145 13.10 3.16 2.47
C ILE A 145 13.42 3.14 3.97
N LYS A 146 13.35 1.99 4.62
CA LYS A 146 13.65 1.83 6.05
C LYS A 146 15.09 2.23 6.39
N ALA A 147 16.04 1.81 5.56
CA ALA A 147 17.46 2.10 5.75
C ALA A 147 17.81 3.58 5.55
N ASN A 148 17.09 4.26 4.63
CA ASN A 148 17.33 5.68 4.33
C ASN A 148 16.49 6.66 5.17
N PHE A 149 15.38 6.18 5.75
CA PHE A 149 14.45 6.98 6.57
C PHE A 149 14.14 6.26 7.89
N PRO A 150 15.16 6.09 8.76
CA PRO A 150 14.99 5.33 10.01
C PRO A 150 13.98 6.02 10.94
N GLY A 151 13.21 5.20 11.65
CA GLY A 151 12.17 5.68 12.57
C GLY A 151 10.83 6.04 11.91
N MET A 152 10.72 6.03 10.58
CA MET A 152 9.43 6.17 9.89
C MET A 152 8.64 4.86 9.99
N PRO A 153 7.40 4.88 10.53
CA PRO A 153 6.53 3.70 10.57
C PRO A 153 6.18 3.21 9.16
N ILE A 154 6.23 1.90 8.97
CA ILE A 154 5.84 1.22 7.73
C ILE A 154 4.71 0.23 8.06
N ILE A 155 3.64 0.28 7.28
CA ILE A 155 2.54 -0.68 7.29
C ILE A 155 2.60 -1.44 5.99
N LEU A 156 2.65 -2.77 6.04
CA LEU A 156 2.50 -3.64 4.88
C LEU A 156 1.16 -4.35 4.96
N LEU A 157 0.26 -4.04 4.02
CA LEU A 157 -1.06 -4.67 3.92
C LEU A 157 -1.02 -5.85 2.96
N LEU A 158 -1.27 -7.04 3.48
CA LEU A 158 -1.47 -8.25 2.72
C LEU A 158 -2.97 -8.51 2.51
N ARG A 159 -3.29 -9.18 1.41
CA ARG A 159 -4.62 -9.71 1.09
C ARG A 159 -4.46 -11.01 0.33
N HIS A 160 -5.44 -11.90 0.46
CA HIS A 160 -5.44 -13.21 -0.19
C HIS A 160 -5.04 -13.11 -1.69
N PRO A 161 -4.01 -13.87 -2.13
CA PRO A 161 -3.48 -13.77 -3.50
C PRO A 161 -4.54 -13.97 -4.57
N CYS A 162 -5.38 -15.00 -4.43
CA CYS A 162 -6.46 -15.26 -5.38
C CYS A 162 -7.48 -14.10 -5.46
N ALA A 163 -7.75 -13.42 -4.36
CA ALA A 163 -8.63 -12.25 -4.35
C ALA A 163 -8.00 -11.07 -5.12
N VAL A 164 -6.71 -10.84 -4.93
CA VAL A 164 -5.97 -9.78 -5.63
C VAL A 164 -5.88 -10.10 -7.12
N VAL A 165 -5.47 -11.32 -7.49
CA VAL A 165 -5.31 -11.73 -8.88
C VAL A 165 -6.64 -11.72 -9.63
N ALA A 166 -7.70 -12.29 -9.06
CA ALA A 166 -9.03 -12.26 -9.66
C ALA A 166 -9.51 -10.82 -9.92
N SER A 167 -9.30 -9.92 -8.96
CA SER A 167 -9.65 -8.50 -9.11
C SER A 167 -8.83 -7.78 -10.20
N ARG A 168 -7.52 -8.08 -10.32
CA ARG A 168 -6.67 -7.52 -11.39
C ARG A 168 -7.10 -7.98 -12.76
N LEU A 169 -7.36 -9.28 -12.91
CA LEU A 169 -7.82 -9.87 -14.18
C LEU A 169 -9.19 -9.31 -14.60
N ALA A 170 -10.14 -9.21 -13.66
CA ALA A 170 -11.46 -8.65 -13.95
C ALA A 170 -11.40 -7.18 -14.42
N LEU A 171 -10.39 -6.42 -13.99
CA LEU A 171 -10.15 -5.03 -14.40
C LEU A 171 -9.24 -4.91 -15.61
N GLY A 172 -8.80 -6.02 -16.22
CA GLY A 172 -7.91 -6.02 -17.37
C GLY A 172 -6.52 -5.41 -17.10
N TRP A 173 -6.03 -5.50 -15.85
CA TRP A 173 -4.69 -5.00 -15.53
C TRP A 173 -3.64 -5.80 -16.30
N LYS A 174 -2.70 -5.07 -16.87
CA LYS A 174 -1.51 -5.68 -17.46
C LYS A 174 -0.55 -6.09 -16.35
N ASP A 175 0.08 -7.24 -16.53
CA ASP A 175 1.21 -7.64 -15.70
C ASP A 175 2.53 -7.05 -16.26
N ASN A 176 3.54 -7.00 -15.43
CA ASN A 176 4.89 -6.59 -15.78
C ASN A 176 5.92 -7.55 -15.15
N LEU A 177 5.58 -8.84 -15.07
CA LEU A 177 6.42 -9.86 -14.43
C LEU A 177 7.81 -9.92 -15.06
N PHE A 178 7.89 -10.03 -16.38
CA PHE A 178 9.17 -10.18 -17.05
C PHE A 178 10.03 -8.94 -16.95
N GLU A 179 9.44 -7.74 -17.02
CA GLU A 179 10.13 -6.46 -16.75
C GLU A 179 10.67 -6.40 -15.31
N THR A 180 9.89 -6.92 -14.35
CA THR A 180 10.34 -7.01 -12.95
C THR A 180 11.52 -7.95 -12.80
N MET A 181 11.55 -9.05 -13.54
CA MET A 181 12.63 -10.05 -13.55
C MET A 181 13.91 -9.60 -14.32
N GLU A 182 13.90 -8.44 -14.95
CA GLU A 182 15.11 -7.81 -15.54
C GLU A 182 15.98 -7.09 -14.49
N GLN A 183 15.54 -6.99 -13.25
CA GLN A 183 16.29 -6.38 -12.17
C GLN A 183 17.25 -7.40 -11.56
N GLU A 184 18.51 -7.38 -12.00
CA GLU A 184 19.53 -8.36 -11.60
C GLU A 184 19.69 -8.45 -10.08
N ASP A 185 19.80 -7.30 -9.38
CA ASP A 185 19.89 -7.24 -7.93
C ASP A 185 18.69 -7.93 -7.23
N LEU A 186 17.47 -7.77 -7.75
CA LEU A 186 16.29 -8.42 -7.21
C LEU A 186 16.34 -9.93 -7.35
N VAL A 187 16.77 -10.39 -8.54
CA VAL A 187 16.87 -11.82 -8.85
C VAL A 187 17.96 -12.45 -7.99
N GLU A 188 19.12 -11.85 -7.92
CA GLU A 188 20.27 -12.31 -7.13
C GLU A 188 19.92 -12.42 -5.64
N ASP A 189 19.32 -11.36 -5.07
CA ASP A 189 19.09 -11.26 -3.63
C ASP A 189 17.93 -12.15 -3.15
N PHE A 190 16.91 -12.40 -4.01
CA PHE A 190 15.66 -13.03 -3.54
C PHE A 190 15.10 -14.14 -4.44
N LEU A 191 15.31 -14.09 -5.75
CA LEU A 191 14.50 -14.87 -6.68
C LEU A 191 15.28 -15.98 -7.39
N LEU A 192 16.60 -16.04 -7.25
CA LEU A 192 17.45 -17.00 -7.95
C LEU A 192 16.96 -18.46 -7.86
N PRO A 193 16.54 -18.98 -6.68
CA PRO A 193 16.05 -20.35 -6.58
C PRO A 193 14.75 -20.61 -7.34
N MET A 194 13.93 -19.58 -7.58
CA MET A 194 12.63 -19.68 -8.24
C MET A 194 12.64 -19.15 -9.67
N GLU A 195 13.75 -18.58 -10.15
CA GLU A 195 13.84 -17.84 -11.41
C GLU A 195 13.30 -18.63 -12.59
N THR A 196 13.75 -19.88 -12.77
CA THR A 196 13.31 -20.74 -13.88
C THR A 196 11.79 -20.91 -13.91
N ARG A 197 11.17 -21.14 -12.74
CA ARG A 197 9.71 -21.33 -12.67
C ARG A 197 8.95 -20.02 -12.89
N ILE A 198 9.49 -18.88 -12.40
CA ILE A 198 8.90 -17.57 -12.62
C ILE A 198 8.91 -17.22 -14.12
N ARG A 199 10.05 -17.44 -14.80
CA ARG A 199 10.19 -17.18 -16.24
C ARG A 199 9.34 -18.10 -17.11
N ALA A 200 8.95 -19.27 -16.61
CA ALA A 200 8.05 -20.22 -17.28
C ALA A 200 6.56 -19.91 -17.07
N ALA A 201 6.20 -18.79 -16.42
CA ALA A 201 4.80 -18.40 -16.19
C ALA A 201 4.04 -18.25 -17.52
N SER A 202 3.00 -19.09 -17.71
CA SER A 202 2.37 -19.29 -19.02
C SER A 202 1.21 -18.34 -19.29
N ASP A 203 0.40 -18.03 -18.28
CA ASP A 203 -0.81 -17.24 -18.43
C ASP A 203 -0.85 -16.01 -17.52
N GLY A 204 -1.85 -15.13 -17.73
CA GLY A 204 -1.99 -13.90 -16.94
C GLY A 204 -2.29 -14.16 -15.46
N PHE A 205 -2.93 -15.29 -15.12
CA PHE A 205 -3.19 -15.65 -13.73
C PHE A 205 -1.88 -15.97 -13.00
N GLU A 206 -1.04 -16.85 -13.56
CA GLU A 206 0.26 -17.17 -12.99
C GLU A 206 1.16 -15.94 -12.89
N ARG A 207 1.23 -15.10 -13.95
CA ARG A 207 2.06 -13.90 -13.94
C ARG A 207 1.65 -12.90 -12.86
N HIS A 208 0.36 -12.66 -12.67
CA HIS A 208 -0.12 -11.82 -11.58
C HIS A 208 0.10 -12.44 -10.20
N LEU A 209 0.04 -13.76 -10.09
CA LEU A 209 0.30 -14.48 -8.85
C LEU A 209 1.78 -14.41 -8.46
N PHE A 210 2.69 -14.62 -9.40
CA PHE A 210 4.13 -14.44 -9.17
C PHE A 210 4.45 -13.00 -8.74
N LEU A 211 3.86 -12.00 -9.40
CA LEU A 211 4.01 -10.60 -8.97
C LEU A 211 3.50 -10.38 -7.54
N TRP A 212 2.39 -11.01 -7.17
CA TRP A 212 1.89 -10.95 -5.80
C TRP A 212 2.88 -11.59 -4.82
N CYS A 213 3.42 -12.75 -5.18
CA CYS A 213 4.44 -13.43 -4.36
C CYS A 213 5.68 -12.54 -4.18
N ILE A 214 6.24 -12.01 -5.25
CA ILE A 214 7.42 -11.14 -5.22
C ILE A 214 7.16 -9.90 -4.37
N ASP A 215 6.03 -9.20 -4.61
CA ASP A 215 5.63 -7.97 -3.88
C ASP A 215 5.52 -8.19 -2.36
N ASN A 216 5.25 -9.41 -1.88
CA ASN A 216 5.08 -9.72 -0.46
C ASN A 216 6.25 -10.49 0.13
N TYR A 217 6.84 -11.42 -0.61
CA TYR A 217 7.98 -12.22 -0.17
C TYR A 217 9.21 -11.34 0.14
N VAL A 218 9.56 -10.44 -0.78
CA VAL A 218 10.74 -9.59 -0.63
C VAL A 218 10.69 -8.79 0.67
N PRO A 219 9.64 -8.00 0.98
CA PRO A 219 9.60 -7.29 2.26
C PRO A 219 9.55 -8.23 3.46
N LEU A 220 8.82 -9.35 3.41
CA LEU A 220 8.82 -10.32 4.53
C LEU A 220 10.22 -10.88 4.81
N ARG A 221 11.09 -11.00 3.80
CA ARG A 221 12.47 -11.43 3.96
C ARG A 221 13.43 -10.32 4.38
N GLN A 222 13.08 -9.05 4.12
CA GLN A 222 13.93 -7.90 4.47
C GLN A 222 13.80 -7.46 5.93
N PHE A 223 12.65 -7.73 6.58
CA PHE A 223 12.36 -7.21 7.91
C PHE A 223 12.38 -8.29 9.00
N GLY A 224 12.89 -7.90 10.17
CA GLY A 224 12.73 -8.65 11.41
C GLY A 224 11.37 -8.36 12.08
N LEU A 225 11.05 -9.17 13.11
CA LEU A 225 9.84 -9.01 13.88
C LEU A 225 9.79 -7.62 14.56
N GLY A 226 8.65 -6.92 14.41
CA GLY A 226 8.43 -5.61 15.02
C GLY A 226 9.05 -4.43 14.26
N GLU A 227 9.81 -4.65 13.18
CA GLU A 227 10.39 -3.55 12.39
C GLU A 227 9.38 -2.83 11.51
N ILE A 228 8.31 -3.54 11.09
CA ILE A 228 7.15 -3.00 10.37
C ILE A 228 5.86 -3.57 10.94
N HIS A 229 4.73 -2.91 10.68
CA HIS A 229 3.42 -3.44 11.02
C HIS A 229 2.86 -4.25 9.86
N LEU A 230 2.60 -5.55 10.09
CA LEU A 230 1.85 -6.37 9.15
C LEU A 230 0.35 -6.24 9.44
N ALA A 231 -0.40 -5.87 8.42
CA ALA A 231 -1.86 -5.86 8.42
C ALA A 231 -2.39 -6.88 7.41
N PHE A 232 -3.45 -7.59 7.76
CA PHE A 232 -4.13 -8.55 6.90
C PHE A 232 -5.53 -8.06 6.62
N TYR A 233 -5.88 -7.92 5.35
CA TYR A 233 -7.19 -7.39 4.92
C TYR A 233 -8.35 -8.19 5.52
N GLU A 234 -8.22 -9.51 5.51
CA GLU A 234 -9.24 -10.43 6.02
C GLU A 234 -9.43 -10.29 7.54
N ASN A 235 -8.32 -10.16 8.28
CA ASN A 235 -8.37 -9.96 9.74
C ASN A 235 -8.98 -8.60 10.11
N LEU A 236 -8.66 -7.55 9.35
CA LEU A 236 -9.27 -6.22 9.52
C LEU A 236 -10.80 -6.27 9.33
N LEU A 237 -11.30 -7.16 8.48
CA LEU A 237 -12.76 -7.38 8.32
C LEU A 237 -13.35 -8.25 9.42
N ALA A 238 -12.64 -9.32 9.82
CA ALA A 238 -13.15 -10.30 10.80
C ALA A 238 -13.02 -9.79 12.25
N HIS A 239 -11.93 -9.11 12.58
CA HIS A 239 -11.57 -8.66 13.93
C HIS A 239 -11.18 -7.17 13.97
N PRO A 240 -12.02 -6.26 13.46
CA PRO A 240 -11.64 -4.89 13.16
C PRO A 240 -11.14 -4.10 14.37
N LYS A 241 -11.76 -4.24 15.54
CA LYS A 241 -11.36 -3.49 16.73
C LYS A 241 -9.98 -3.90 17.26
N GLU A 242 -9.68 -5.18 17.21
CA GLU A 242 -8.40 -5.72 17.66
C GLU A 242 -7.29 -5.29 16.70
N GLU A 243 -7.48 -5.51 15.41
CA GLU A 243 -6.50 -5.16 14.38
C GLU A 243 -6.23 -3.65 14.32
N LEU A 244 -7.27 -2.82 14.49
CA LEU A 244 -7.08 -1.37 14.56
C LEU A 244 -6.34 -0.93 15.82
N ARG A 245 -6.58 -1.54 16.99
CA ARG A 245 -5.78 -1.22 18.19
C ARG A 245 -4.31 -1.54 17.98
N ARG A 246 -3.99 -2.69 17.38
CA ARG A 246 -2.62 -3.08 17.05
C ARG A 246 -2.00 -2.12 16.05
N LEU A 247 -2.73 -1.74 15.00
CA LEU A 247 -2.29 -0.80 13.98
C LEU A 247 -1.97 0.57 14.60
N PHE A 248 -2.91 1.19 15.32
CA PHE A 248 -2.70 2.52 15.91
C PHE A 248 -1.61 2.51 16.98
N ALA A 249 -1.51 1.47 17.78
CA ALA A 249 -0.39 1.29 18.73
C ALA A 249 0.97 1.27 18.01
N SER A 250 1.07 0.62 16.84
CA SER A 250 2.30 0.61 16.03
C SER A 250 2.67 1.98 15.46
N LEU A 251 1.69 2.88 15.35
CA LEU A 251 1.88 4.28 14.92
C LEU A 251 2.14 5.25 16.09
N GLY A 252 2.14 4.74 17.33
CA GLY A 252 2.20 5.57 18.53
C GLY A 252 0.96 6.45 18.72
N GLU A 253 -0.21 5.97 18.27
CA GLU A 253 -1.50 6.68 18.34
C GLU A 253 -2.53 5.88 19.13
N ASP A 254 -3.44 6.61 19.80
CA ASP A 254 -4.58 6.00 20.47
C ASP A 254 -5.65 5.57 19.46
N PHE A 255 -6.20 4.39 19.68
CA PHE A 255 -7.37 3.92 18.92
C PHE A 255 -8.60 4.77 19.25
N ASP A 256 -9.35 5.14 18.20
CA ASP A 256 -10.59 5.93 18.29
C ASP A 256 -11.71 5.16 17.56
N ASP A 257 -12.87 5.02 18.19
CA ASP A 257 -14.04 4.37 17.59
C ASP A 257 -14.52 5.01 16.27
N ARG A 258 -14.11 6.24 15.99
CA ARG A 258 -14.34 6.88 14.67
C ARG A 258 -13.59 6.16 13.54
N ALA A 259 -12.41 5.62 13.81
CA ALA A 259 -11.67 4.80 12.85
C ALA A 259 -12.46 3.55 12.49
N TYR A 260 -13.09 2.91 13.50
CA TYR A 260 -13.94 1.73 13.28
C TYR A 260 -15.13 2.05 12.36
N ARG A 261 -15.82 3.18 12.57
CA ARG A 261 -16.94 3.57 11.69
C ARG A 261 -16.53 3.81 10.23
N ASN A 262 -15.28 4.15 9.99
CA ASN A 262 -14.76 4.28 8.61
C ASN A 262 -14.49 2.93 7.94
N LEU A 263 -14.24 1.89 8.71
CA LEU A 263 -14.13 0.52 8.17
C LEU A 263 -15.42 0.02 7.50
N GLU A 264 -16.57 0.37 8.09
CA GLU A 264 -17.90 -0.06 7.61
C GLU A 264 -18.31 0.68 6.31
N ARG A 265 -17.55 1.70 5.90
CA ARG A 265 -17.85 2.51 4.71
C ARG A 265 -16.94 2.11 3.55
N PRO A 266 -17.48 1.80 2.37
CA PRO A 266 -16.67 1.68 1.17
C PRO A 266 -15.89 2.98 0.95
N SER A 267 -14.60 2.86 0.61
CA SER A 267 -13.83 4.06 0.27
C SER A 267 -14.50 4.84 -0.87
N PRO A 268 -14.69 6.15 -0.74
CA PRO A 268 -15.23 6.97 -1.82
C PRO A 268 -14.45 6.83 -3.14
N LEU A 269 -13.17 6.46 -3.05
CA LEU A 269 -12.28 6.29 -4.19
C LEU A 269 -12.44 4.92 -4.86
N SER A 270 -13.03 3.94 -4.16
CA SER A 270 -13.26 2.59 -4.68
C SER A 270 -14.72 2.34 -5.09
N ARG A 271 -15.61 3.32 -4.95
CA ARG A 271 -17.06 3.15 -5.21
C ARG A 271 -17.39 2.65 -6.61
N ASN A 272 -16.58 2.99 -7.61
CA ASN A 272 -16.79 2.53 -8.99
C ASN A 272 -16.12 1.18 -9.29
N GLU A 273 -15.32 0.64 -8.37
CA GLU A 273 -14.48 -0.54 -8.59
C GLU A 273 -14.62 -1.62 -7.51
N ALA A 274 -15.31 -1.32 -6.40
CA ALA A 274 -15.51 -2.26 -5.31
C ALA A 274 -16.88 -2.93 -5.42
N PRO A 275 -17.01 -4.24 -5.12
CA PRO A 275 -18.30 -4.88 -4.93
C PRO A 275 -19.06 -4.19 -3.78
N GLU A 276 -20.38 -4.10 -3.89
CA GLU A 276 -21.26 -3.49 -2.88
C GLU A 276 -21.09 -4.07 -1.48
N ASN A 277 -20.64 -5.33 -1.39
CA ASN A 277 -20.28 -6.00 -0.14
C ASN A 277 -18.89 -6.62 -0.26
N PRO A 278 -17.87 -6.12 0.48
CA PRO A 278 -16.57 -6.74 0.53
C PRO A 278 -16.68 -8.13 1.19
N SER A 279 -16.54 -9.17 0.39
CA SER A 279 -16.51 -10.55 0.85
C SER A 279 -15.07 -11.08 0.81
N VAL A 280 -14.64 -11.75 1.87
CA VAL A 280 -13.30 -12.37 1.95
C VAL A 280 -13.19 -13.60 1.03
N ASP A 281 -14.32 -14.20 0.66
CA ASP A 281 -14.43 -15.44 -0.12
C ASP A 281 -14.91 -15.23 -1.57
N GLY A 282 -15.24 -14.00 -1.98
CA GLY A 282 -15.79 -13.69 -3.29
C GLY A 282 -14.96 -14.20 -4.47
N TRP A 283 -13.65 -14.32 -4.29
CA TRP A 283 -12.71 -14.83 -5.28
C TRP A 283 -12.91 -16.33 -5.59
N ARG A 284 -13.49 -17.12 -4.68
CA ARG A 284 -13.77 -18.56 -4.87
C ARG A 284 -14.70 -18.86 -6.03
N ARG A 285 -15.47 -17.87 -6.48
CA ARG A 285 -16.31 -18.01 -7.69
C ARG A 285 -15.50 -18.00 -9.00
N GLN A 286 -14.27 -17.47 -8.96
CA GLN A 286 -13.41 -17.29 -10.13
C GLN A 286 -12.17 -18.18 -10.11
N VAL A 287 -11.70 -18.55 -8.91
CA VAL A 287 -10.50 -19.36 -8.70
C VAL A 287 -10.88 -20.66 -7.99
N THR A 288 -11.00 -21.73 -8.76
CA THR A 288 -11.44 -23.06 -8.28
C THR A 288 -10.60 -24.17 -8.87
N GLY A 289 -10.66 -25.37 -8.28
CA GLY A 289 -10.04 -26.59 -8.80
C GLY A 289 -8.55 -26.41 -9.10
N ARG A 290 -8.10 -26.83 -10.30
CA ARG A 290 -6.69 -26.78 -10.71
C ARG A 290 -6.04 -25.39 -10.60
N ARG A 291 -6.81 -24.30 -10.72
CA ARG A 291 -6.26 -22.96 -10.54
C ARG A 291 -5.92 -22.66 -9.09
N LEU A 292 -6.71 -23.15 -8.16
CA LEU A 292 -6.44 -23.00 -6.74
C LEU A 292 -5.25 -23.88 -6.33
N GLU A 293 -5.21 -25.13 -6.80
CA GLU A 293 -4.08 -26.03 -6.58
C GLU A 293 -2.77 -25.42 -7.11
N GLY A 294 -2.76 -24.95 -8.36
CA GLY A 294 -1.59 -24.29 -8.96
C GLY A 294 -1.22 -22.97 -8.24
N ALA A 295 -2.21 -22.26 -7.67
CA ALA A 295 -1.91 -21.09 -6.84
C ALA A 295 -1.15 -21.48 -5.56
N VAL A 296 -1.58 -22.55 -4.88
CA VAL A 296 -0.91 -23.05 -3.67
C VAL A 296 0.50 -23.58 -4.00
N GLU A 297 0.68 -24.27 -5.12
CA GLU A 297 2.00 -24.69 -5.57
C GLU A 297 2.96 -23.50 -5.80
N ILE A 298 2.49 -22.42 -6.42
CA ILE A 298 3.30 -21.20 -6.61
C ILE A 298 3.61 -20.55 -5.26
N LEU A 299 2.64 -20.45 -4.36
CA LEU A 299 2.86 -19.90 -3.01
C LEU A 299 3.90 -20.70 -2.23
N ASN A 300 3.88 -22.04 -2.36
CA ASN A 300 4.82 -22.93 -1.70
C ASN A 300 6.28 -22.68 -2.14
N LEU A 301 6.53 -22.30 -3.40
CA LEU A 301 7.88 -21.94 -3.86
C LEU A 301 8.50 -20.80 -3.04
N PHE A 302 7.67 -19.92 -2.48
CA PHE A 302 8.07 -18.78 -1.66
C PHE A 302 7.87 -19.04 -0.16
N GLY A 303 7.34 -20.19 0.25
CA GLY A 303 6.90 -20.47 1.62
C GLY A 303 5.71 -19.62 2.06
N LEU A 304 5.00 -18.98 1.12
CA LEU A 304 3.82 -18.13 1.36
C LEU A 304 2.53 -18.95 1.48
N ASP A 305 2.55 -20.24 1.15
CA ASP A 305 1.48 -21.21 1.43
C ASP A 305 1.18 -21.34 2.93
N ARG A 306 2.18 -21.05 3.79
CA ARG A 306 2.01 -20.96 5.25
C ARG A 306 1.25 -19.73 5.69
N VAL A 307 1.12 -18.72 4.84
CA VAL A 307 0.37 -17.48 5.12
C VAL A 307 -1.03 -17.57 4.53
N TYR A 308 -1.11 -18.02 3.27
CA TYR A 308 -2.36 -18.16 2.53
C TYR A 308 -2.37 -19.51 1.79
N GLY A 309 -3.23 -20.42 2.21
CA GLY A 309 -3.47 -21.68 1.54
C GLY A 309 -4.78 -21.66 0.74
N GLU A 310 -5.48 -22.78 0.76
CA GLU A 310 -6.81 -22.91 0.15
C GLU A 310 -7.91 -22.18 0.95
N GLY A 311 -7.65 -21.89 2.21
CA GLY A 311 -8.55 -21.14 3.11
C GLY A 311 -8.69 -19.68 2.70
N THR A 312 -9.70 -19.00 3.22
CA THR A 312 -9.92 -17.57 2.97
C THR A 312 -9.19 -16.67 3.95
N MET A 313 -8.88 -17.19 5.13
CA MET A 313 -8.21 -16.42 6.18
C MET A 313 -6.69 -16.64 6.15
N PRO A 314 -5.90 -15.60 6.44
CA PRO A 314 -4.47 -15.74 6.58
C PRO A 314 -4.08 -16.45 7.87
N ASP A 315 -2.89 -17.09 7.84
CA ASP A 315 -2.16 -17.41 9.05
C ASP A 315 -1.02 -16.40 9.26
N PRO A 316 -1.17 -15.43 10.18
CA PRO A 316 -0.13 -14.45 10.47
C PRO A 316 1.19 -15.08 10.96
N SER A 317 1.13 -16.26 11.61
CA SER A 317 2.33 -16.94 12.13
C SER A 317 3.28 -17.36 11.00
N GLY A 318 2.72 -17.78 9.86
CA GLY A 318 3.49 -18.08 8.63
C GLY A 318 4.26 -16.86 8.12
N ALA A 319 3.64 -15.67 8.12
CA ALA A 319 4.32 -14.45 7.72
C ALA A 319 5.42 -14.04 8.71
N TYR A 320 5.15 -14.15 10.00
CA TYR A 320 6.16 -13.87 11.04
C TYR A 320 7.35 -14.85 10.99
N ALA A 321 7.11 -16.12 10.66
CA ALA A 321 8.17 -17.10 10.48
C ALA A 321 9.10 -16.74 9.28
N LEU A 322 8.55 -16.19 8.20
CA LEU A 322 9.34 -15.70 7.06
C LEU A 322 10.22 -14.50 7.46
N MET A 323 9.71 -13.60 8.30
CA MET A 323 10.47 -12.43 8.80
C MET A 323 11.61 -12.85 9.74
N GLY A 324 11.41 -13.83 10.61
CA GLY A 324 12.41 -14.30 11.56
C GLY A 324 13.61 -15.02 10.93
N GLY A 325 13.44 -15.58 9.72
CA GLY A 325 14.46 -16.36 9.03
C GLY A 325 15.48 -15.57 8.20
N ALA A 326 15.48 -14.25 8.28
CA ALA A 326 16.20 -13.38 7.32
C ALA A 326 17.67 -13.04 7.71
N ARG A 327 18.20 -13.56 8.84
CA ARG A 327 19.59 -13.29 9.26
C ARG A 327 20.28 -14.60 9.65
N GLY A 328 20.75 -15.31 8.67
CA GLY A 328 21.68 -16.41 8.78
C GLY A 328 22.85 -16.20 7.83
#